data_c795e7b7b22689e339fd01589caf63ac
#
_entry.id   c795e7b7b22689e339fd01589caf63ac
#
_cell.length_a   1.000
_cell.length_b   1.000
_cell.length_c   1.000
_cell.angle_alpha   90.00
_cell.angle_beta   90.00
_cell.angle_gamma   90.00
#
_symmetry.space_group_name_H-M   'P 1'
#
loop_
_entity.id
_entity.type
_entity.pdbx_description
1 polymer ?
#
loop_
_entity_poly.entity_id
_entity_poly.type
_entity_poly.pdbx_seq_one_letter_code
_entity_poly.pdbx_strand_id
1 'polypeptide(L)'
;MTKNIARYFDERIMPLIRSRHRDIVSEASIMILGSVGLHIDDAFSDMEAVLYLPDPIWKQNGVLQIELEEVLKETNPWKQEGMVNGSIISVHPLSWMLEYQGEKILASGCVNWGKLSFEALFTIQENVIYYDPEDRLGRLRRLTAAEKMPDIFWKKAIYNKLKDFVENGVRAIQISVNRHLFSTANIQFGHTVQTLYELGFLICHQYYPYLKHLRWAFGRLPEPISELNAYFDMLSATSDWCKRLTMLETIYEAYKTFVVSKSIFPEMDFDRIDLHDMRIHTDLGHAGWFKAWENPDWRGSLNALKEKTVQLGYAPDMWWIVDWYNLG
;
A
#
# COMPACT_ATOMS: atom_id res chain seq x y z
N MET A 1 -6.86 -29.02 0.67
CA MET A 1 -5.57 -29.58 0.21
C MET A 1 -4.78 -28.41 -0.32
N THR A 2 -3.82 -27.92 0.42
CA THR A 2 -2.98 -26.78 -0.01
C THR A 2 -2.20 -27.22 -1.25
N LYS A 3 -2.48 -26.57 -2.37
CA LYS A 3 -1.79 -26.86 -3.63
C LYS A 3 -0.33 -26.44 -3.49
N ASN A 4 0.60 -27.37 -3.67
CA ASN A 4 2.01 -27.08 -3.49
C ASN A 4 2.54 -26.26 -4.69
N ILE A 5 2.59 -24.94 -4.54
CA ILE A 5 3.04 -24.01 -5.57
C ILE A 5 4.50 -24.26 -5.97
N ALA A 6 5.38 -24.50 -5.01
CA ALA A 6 6.80 -24.77 -5.27
C ALA A 6 6.94 -26.00 -6.17
N ARG A 7 6.24 -27.09 -5.85
CA ARG A 7 6.23 -28.31 -6.68
C ARG A 7 5.74 -28.04 -8.10
N TYR A 8 4.68 -27.24 -8.27
CA TYR A 8 4.18 -26.90 -9.60
C TYR A 8 5.23 -26.13 -10.42
N PHE A 9 5.89 -25.16 -9.81
CA PHE A 9 6.97 -24.43 -10.48
C PHE A 9 8.15 -25.32 -10.80
N ASP A 10 8.60 -26.16 -9.87
CA ASP A 10 9.73 -27.09 -10.08
C ASP A 10 9.44 -28.13 -11.18
N GLU A 11 8.22 -28.66 -11.26
CA GLU A 11 7.87 -29.73 -12.20
C GLU A 11 7.39 -29.21 -13.58
N ARG A 12 6.88 -27.97 -13.68
CA ARG A 12 6.24 -27.46 -14.90
C ARG A 12 6.88 -26.21 -15.48
N ILE A 13 7.12 -25.20 -14.65
CA ILE A 13 7.56 -23.89 -15.10
C ILE A 13 9.07 -23.83 -15.27
N MET A 14 9.84 -24.20 -14.25
CA MET A 14 11.29 -24.14 -14.30
C MET A 14 11.94 -25.05 -15.38
N PRO A 15 11.41 -26.26 -15.65
CA PRO A 15 11.93 -27.06 -16.77
C PRO A 15 11.75 -26.40 -18.14
N LEU A 16 10.63 -25.71 -18.38
CA LEU A 16 10.40 -24.94 -19.61
C LEU A 16 11.47 -23.84 -19.73
N ILE A 17 11.62 -23.01 -18.69
CA ILE A 17 12.58 -21.92 -18.70
C ILE A 17 14.01 -22.45 -18.91
N ARG A 18 14.41 -23.50 -18.20
CA ARG A 18 15.74 -24.11 -18.29
C ARG A 18 16.04 -24.73 -19.66
N SER A 19 15.04 -25.28 -20.34
CA SER A 19 15.23 -25.97 -21.61
C SER A 19 15.23 -25.02 -22.81
N ARG A 20 14.33 -24.03 -22.80
CA ARG A 20 14.09 -23.13 -23.95
C ARG A 20 14.70 -21.74 -23.79
N HIS A 21 14.86 -21.27 -22.56
CA HIS A 21 15.31 -19.92 -22.22
C HIS A 21 16.49 -19.95 -21.25
N ARG A 22 17.54 -20.73 -21.57
CA ARG A 22 18.70 -20.93 -20.69
C ARG A 22 19.43 -19.63 -20.34
N ASP A 23 19.44 -18.69 -21.26
CA ASP A 23 20.05 -17.36 -21.14
C ASP A 23 19.39 -16.48 -20.07
N ILE A 24 18.13 -16.75 -19.74
CA ILE A 24 17.41 -15.96 -18.73
C ILE A 24 17.38 -16.61 -17.34
N VAL A 25 17.80 -17.86 -17.20
CA VAL A 25 17.68 -18.59 -15.92
C VAL A 25 18.41 -17.86 -14.78
N SER A 26 19.65 -17.37 -15.02
CA SER A 26 20.40 -16.61 -14.03
C SER A 26 19.87 -15.20 -13.79
N GLU A 27 19.09 -14.67 -14.74
CA GLU A 27 18.62 -13.27 -14.73
C GLU A 27 17.18 -13.12 -14.23
N ALA A 28 16.41 -14.22 -14.22
CA ALA A 28 15.02 -14.20 -13.82
C ALA A 28 14.87 -14.15 -12.30
N SER A 29 13.89 -13.35 -11.86
CA SER A 29 13.40 -13.40 -10.48
C SER A 29 11.90 -13.67 -10.52
N ILE A 30 11.40 -14.61 -9.69
CA ILE A 30 9.99 -15.02 -9.68
C ILE A 30 9.39 -14.75 -8.30
N MET A 31 8.27 -14.02 -8.30
CA MET A 31 7.45 -13.77 -7.12
C MET A 31 6.08 -14.37 -7.29
N ILE A 32 5.59 -15.05 -6.27
CA ILE A 32 4.22 -15.54 -6.18
C ILE A 32 3.40 -14.50 -5.44
N LEU A 33 2.27 -14.09 -6.00
CA LEU A 33 1.44 -13.01 -5.49
C LEU A 33 0.11 -13.51 -4.92
N GLY A 34 -0.68 -12.56 -4.43
CA GLY A 34 -2.05 -12.78 -3.97
C GLY A 34 -2.16 -13.73 -2.77
N SER A 35 -3.28 -14.41 -2.63
CA SER A 35 -3.56 -15.31 -1.51
C SER A 35 -2.56 -16.47 -1.42
N VAL A 36 -2.11 -16.99 -2.57
CA VAL A 36 -1.10 -18.07 -2.61
C VAL A 36 0.25 -17.56 -2.13
N GLY A 37 0.68 -16.37 -2.57
CA GLY A 37 1.93 -15.75 -2.14
C GLY A 37 1.95 -15.32 -0.67
N LEU A 38 0.77 -15.10 -0.09
CA LEU A 38 0.58 -14.76 1.33
C LEU A 38 0.31 -16.00 2.22
N HIS A 39 0.26 -17.20 1.65
CA HIS A 39 -0.07 -18.45 2.35
C HIS A 39 -1.47 -18.47 3.00
N ILE A 40 -2.45 -17.82 2.36
CA ILE A 40 -3.85 -17.76 2.80
C ILE A 40 -4.82 -18.29 1.74
N ASP A 41 -4.27 -19.07 0.81
CA ASP A 41 -5.05 -19.67 -0.27
C ASP A 41 -6.10 -20.65 0.25
N ASP A 42 -7.24 -20.65 -0.41
CA ASP A 42 -8.37 -21.53 -0.17
C ASP A 42 -8.82 -22.24 -1.45
N ALA A 43 -10.00 -22.86 -1.39
CA ALA A 43 -10.56 -23.54 -2.56
C ALA A 43 -10.89 -22.60 -3.72
N PHE A 44 -11.06 -21.30 -3.46
CA PHE A 44 -11.45 -20.29 -4.43
C PHE A 44 -10.28 -19.45 -4.95
N SER A 45 -9.09 -19.68 -4.39
CA SER A 45 -7.89 -18.94 -4.76
C SER A 45 -7.40 -19.32 -6.14
N ASP A 46 -7.05 -18.32 -6.93
CA ASP A 46 -6.26 -18.44 -8.16
C ASP A 46 -4.76 -18.26 -7.86
N MET A 47 -3.92 -18.63 -8.80
CA MET A 47 -2.47 -18.49 -8.69
C MET A 47 -2.01 -17.31 -9.54
N GLU A 48 -1.41 -16.33 -8.89
CA GLU A 48 -0.79 -15.19 -9.54
C GLU A 48 0.72 -15.25 -9.32
N ALA A 49 1.49 -15.21 -10.39
CA ALA A 49 2.94 -15.14 -10.33
C ALA A 49 3.50 -14.14 -11.34
N VAL A 50 4.62 -13.53 -10.98
CA VAL A 50 5.33 -12.60 -11.87
C VAL A 50 6.78 -13.04 -11.99
N LEU A 51 7.21 -13.18 -13.22
CA LEU A 51 8.60 -13.35 -13.60
C LEU A 51 9.16 -11.99 -14.01
N TYR A 52 10.13 -11.51 -13.25
CA TYR A 52 10.82 -10.24 -13.52
C TYR A 52 12.15 -10.51 -14.23
N LEU A 53 12.40 -9.73 -15.29
CA LEU A 53 13.67 -9.74 -16.04
C LEU A 53 14.26 -8.33 -16.07
N PRO A 54 15.60 -8.19 -16.12
CA PRO A 54 16.22 -6.93 -16.49
C PRO A 54 15.68 -6.41 -17.81
N ASP A 55 15.45 -5.11 -17.92
CA ASP A 55 14.79 -4.48 -19.09
C ASP A 55 15.37 -4.87 -20.45
N PRO A 56 16.71 -4.96 -20.65
CA PRO A 56 17.28 -5.38 -21.91
C PRO A 56 16.92 -6.83 -22.29
N ILE A 57 16.88 -7.72 -21.29
CA ILE A 57 16.56 -9.15 -21.46
C ILE A 57 15.08 -9.31 -21.73
N TRP A 58 14.23 -8.62 -20.99
CA TRP A 58 12.77 -8.64 -21.18
C TRP A 58 12.38 -8.26 -22.60
N LYS A 59 13.00 -7.20 -23.18
CA LYS A 59 12.72 -6.76 -24.56
C LYS A 59 13.04 -7.82 -25.62
N GLN A 60 13.96 -8.73 -25.34
CA GLN A 60 14.39 -9.77 -26.27
C GLN A 60 13.57 -11.07 -26.14
N ASN A 61 12.79 -11.23 -25.05
CA ASN A 61 12.12 -12.47 -24.67
C ASN A 61 10.57 -12.38 -24.75
N GLY A 62 10.04 -11.68 -25.75
CA GLY A 62 8.58 -11.48 -25.90
C GLY A 62 7.75 -12.76 -26.08
N VAL A 63 8.36 -13.88 -26.51
CA VAL A 63 7.67 -15.17 -26.65
C VAL A 63 7.46 -15.89 -25.31
N LEU A 64 8.28 -15.60 -24.29
CA LEU A 64 8.22 -16.29 -23.01
C LEU A 64 6.85 -16.19 -22.34
N GLN A 65 6.22 -15.02 -22.39
CA GLN A 65 4.87 -14.81 -21.87
C GLN A 65 3.86 -15.80 -22.45
N ILE A 66 3.89 -15.98 -23.78
CA ILE A 66 2.96 -16.85 -24.51
C ILE A 66 3.18 -18.31 -24.10
N GLU A 67 4.44 -18.77 -24.04
CA GLU A 67 4.77 -20.15 -23.67
C GLU A 67 4.37 -20.47 -22.23
N LEU A 68 4.55 -19.53 -21.29
CA LEU A 68 4.12 -19.70 -19.90
C LEU A 68 2.58 -19.78 -19.79
N GLU A 69 1.87 -18.96 -20.54
CA GLU A 69 0.39 -19.01 -20.61
C GLU A 69 -0.12 -20.33 -21.18
N GLU A 70 0.54 -20.89 -22.20
CA GLU A 70 0.18 -22.19 -22.77
C GLU A 70 0.35 -23.31 -21.74
N VAL A 71 1.50 -23.36 -21.05
CA VAL A 71 1.73 -24.37 -20.00
C VAL A 71 0.70 -24.20 -18.88
N LEU A 72 0.38 -22.98 -18.48
CA LEU A 72 -0.63 -22.75 -17.45
C LEU A 72 -2.02 -23.20 -17.90
N LYS A 73 -2.43 -22.95 -19.16
CA LYS A 73 -3.72 -23.43 -19.71
C LYS A 73 -3.87 -24.95 -19.64
N GLU A 74 -2.77 -25.68 -19.89
CA GLU A 74 -2.78 -27.14 -19.95
C GLU A 74 -2.69 -27.78 -18.57
N THR A 75 -1.94 -27.18 -17.65
CA THR A 75 -1.51 -27.86 -16.40
C THR A 75 -1.97 -27.18 -15.13
N ASN A 76 -2.75 -26.10 -15.20
CA ASN A 76 -3.14 -25.27 -14.05
C ASN A 76 -3.91 -26.07 -12.99
N PRO A 77 -3.34 -26.32 -11.81
CA PRO A 77 -4.02 -27.03 -10.72
C PRO A 77 -5.02 -26.16 -9.96
N TRP A 78 -5.00 -24.83 -10.17
CA TRP A 78 -5.95 -23.85 -9.56
C TRP A 78 -7.19 -23.63 -10.40
N LYS A 79 -7.28 -24.22 -11.59
CA LYS A 79 -8.48 -24.15 -12.44
C LYS A 79 -9.66 -24.80 -11.74
N GLN A 80 -10.76 -24.06 -11.63
CA GLN A 80 -12.01 -24.52 -11.03
C GLN A 80 -13.10 -24.62 -12.08
N GLU A 81 -13.91 -25.68 -12.00
CA GLU A 81 -15.04 -25.87 -12.89
C GLU A 81 -16.14 -24.84 -12.58
N GLY A 82 -16.62 -24.13 -13.61
CA GLY A 82 -17.69 -23.12 -13.46
C GLY A 82 -17.25 -21.74 -12.95
N MET A 83 -15.96 -21.52 -12.69
CA MET A 83 -15.41 -20.21 -12.32
C MET A 83 -14.52 -19.61 -13.41
N VAL A 84 -14.47 -18.28 -13.49
CA VAL A 84 -13.48 -17.59 -14.30
C VAL A 84 -12.09 -17.87 -13.70
N ASN A 85 -11.23 -18.52 -14.47
CA ASN A 85 -9.88 -18.80 -14.04
C ASN A 85 -9.04 -17.52 -14.09
N GLY A 86 -8.71 -16.95 -12.93
CA GLY A 86 -7.84 -15.78 -12.77
C GLY A 86 -6.35 -16.12 -12.70
N SER A 87 -5.97 -17.40 -12.71
CA SER A 87 -4.56 -17.79 -12.60
C SER A 87 -3.75 -17.27 -13.78
N ILE A 88 -2.64 -16.60 -13.47
CA ILE A 88 -1.74 -15.97 -14.44
C ILE A 88 -0.29 -16.11 -14.02
N ILE A 89 0.59 -16.29 -15.03
CA ILE A 89 2.04 -16.08 -14.89
C ILE A 89 2.41 -14.98 -15.88
N SER A 90 2.72 -13.81 -15.38
CA SER A 90 3.08 -12.65 -16.20
C SER A 90 4.60 -12.45 -16.24
N VAL A 91 5.10 -11.87 -17.35
CA VAL A 91 6.52 -11.54 -17.52
C VAL A 91 6.67 -10.03 -17.65
N HIS A 92 7.35 -9.43 -16.70
CA HIS A 92 7.53 -7.98 -16.64
C HIS A 92 8.99 -7.57 -16.57
N PRO A 93 9.33 -6.37 -17.07
CA PRO A 93 10.63 -5.80 -16.81
C PRO A 93 10.77 -5.46 -15.33
N LEU A 94 11.98 -5.61 -14.80
CA LEU A 94 12.28 -5.31 -13.40
C LEU A 94 12.03 -3.84 -13.05
N SER A 95 12.15 -2.94 -14.03
CA SER A 95 11.80 -1.53 -13.88
C SER A 95 10.34 -1.31 -13.45
N TRP A 96 9.39 -2.18 -13.82
CA TRP A 96 7.98 -2.04 -13.46
C TRP A 96 7.71 -2.28 -11.98
N MET A 97 8.61 -2.98 -11.34
CA MET A 97 8.45 -3.22 -9.91
C MET A 97 8.49 -1.92 -9.12
N LEU A 98 7.73 -1.87 -8.02
CA LEU A 98 7.64 -0.69 -7.17
C LEU A 98 7.32 0.59 -7.97
N GLU A 99 6.24 0.51 -8.76
CA GLU A 99 5.71 1.65 -9.51
C GLU A 99 6.76 2.30 -10.42
N TYR A 100 7.42 1.45 -11.21
CA TYR A 100 8.46 1.82 -12.18
C TYR A 100 9.78 2.32 -11.58
N GLN A 101 10.11 1.90 -10.36
CA GLN A 101 11.34 2.29 -9.70
C GLN A 101 12.33 1.14 -9.43
N GLY A 102 11.96 -0.11 -9.68
CA GLY A 102 12.75 -1.29 -9.29
C GLY A 102 14.20 -1.23 -9.70
N GLU A 103 14.51 -1.01 -10.99
CA GLU A 103 15.90 -0.91 -11.46
C GLU A 103 16.64 0.31 -10.90
N LYS A 104 15.96 1.46 -10.75
CA LYS A 104 16.59 2.67 -10.19
C LYS A 104 17.01 2.45 -8.74
N ILE A 105 16.14 1.82 -7.95
CA ILE A 105 16.44 1.51 -6.55
C ILE A 105 17.61 0.53 -6.47
N LEU A 106 17.65 -0.51 -7.32
CA LEU A 106 18.75 -1.46 -7.35
C LEU A 106 20.07 -0.81 -7.77
N ALA A 107 20.04 0.08 -8.74
CA ALA A 107 21.24 0.76 -9.24
C ALA A 107 21.81 1.79 -8.25
N SER A 108 20.92 2.60 -7.63
CA SER A 108 21.34 3.71 -6.76
C SER A 108 21.39 3.35 -5.28
N GLY A 109 20.64 2.34 -4.84
CA GLY A 109 20.37 2.08 -3.44
C GLY A 109 19.42 3.10 -2.78
N CYS A 110 18.91 4.08 -3.53
CA CYS A 110 18.05 5.15 -3.02
C CYS A 110 16.59 4.88 -3.35
N VAL A 111 15.71 5.05 -2.35
CA VAL A 111 14.25 4.85 -2.48
C VAL A 111 13.56 6.21 -2.52
N ASN A 112 12.77 6.46 -3.57
CA ASN A 112 11.88 7.62 -3.61
C ASN A 112 10.53 7.25 -2.98
N TRP A 113 10.48 7.32 -1.64
CA TRP A 113 9.31 6.93 -0.86
C TRP A 113 8.01 7.65 -1.26
N GLY A 114 8.11 8.89 -1.73
CA GLY A 114 6.93 9.67 -2.14
C GLY A 114 6.25 9.18 -3.43
N LYS A 115 6.87 8.23 -4.12
CA LYS A 115 6.34 7.63 -5.37
C LYS A 115 5.91 6.17 -5.20
N LEU A 116 5.98 5.63 -4.00
CA LEU A 116 5.61 4.24 -3.73
C LEU A 116 4.29 4.18 -2.98
N SER A 117 3.37 3.36 -3.46
CA SER A 117 2.17 3.03 -2.69
C SER A 117 2.47 2.02 -1.59
N PHE A 118 1.69 2.06 -0.52
CA PHE A 118 1.82 1.11 0.58
C PHE A 118 1.48 -0.32 0.15
N GLU A 119 0.57 -0.48 -0.82
CA GLU A 119 0.23 -1.78 -1.43
C GLU A 119 1.41 -2.38 -2.20
N ALA A 120 2.14 -1.57 -2.98
CA ALA A 120 3.33 -2.04 -3.68
C ALA A 120 4.44 -2.44 -2.70
N LEU A 121 4.61 -1.67 -1.62
CA LEU A 121 5.54 -1.97 -0.55
C LEU A 121 5.13 -3.23 0.20
N PHE A 122 3.85 -3.40 0.54
CA PHE A 122 3.34 -4.64 1.13
C PHE A 122 3.62 -5.83 0.23
N THR A 123 3.37 -5.69 -1.07
CA THR A 123 3.55 -6.76 -2.05
C THR A 123 4.98 -7.29 -2.06
N ILE A 124 5.99 -6.42 -2.10
CA ILE A 124 7.39 -6.86 -2.08
C ILE A 124 7.81 -7.42 -0.72
N GLN A 125 7.23 -6.95 0.39
CA GLN A 125 7.60 -7.40 1.74
C GLN A 125 7.02 -8.78 2.08
N GLU A 126 5.75 -9.03 1.77
CA GLU A 126 5.00 -10.15 2.32
C GLU A 126 4.86 -11.35 1.37
N ASN A 127 4.89 -11.13 0.05
CA ASN A 127 4.71 -12.23 -0.90
C ASN A 127 5.95 -13.10 -1.06
N VAL A 128 5.75 -14.35 -1.47
CA VAL A 128 6.82 -15.32 -1.61
C VAL A 128 7.73 -14.99 -2.79
N ILE A 129 9.02 -14.82 -2.53
CA ILE A 129 10.06 -14.85 -3.57
C ILE A 129 10.39 -16.33 -3.80
N TYR A 130 9.94 -16.86 -4.95
CA TYR A 130 10.15 -18.27 -5.27
C TYR A 130 11.55 -18.54 -5.85
N TYR A 131 12.02 -17.66 -6.72
CA TYR A 131 13.31 -17.80 -7.39
C TYR A 131 13.97 -16.42 -7.56
N ASP A 132 15.20 -16.27 -7.13
CA ASP A 132 15.92 -14.98 -7.19
C ASP A 132 17.43 -15.18 -7.07
N PRO A 133 18.09 -15.81 -8.09
CA PRO A 133 19.49 -16.20 -8.02
C PRO A 133 20.45 -15.03 -7.82
N GLU A 134 20.13 -13.86 -8.34
CA GLU A 134 20.91 -12.63 -8.22
C GLU A 134 20.46 -11.73 -7.04
N ASP A 135 19.56 -12.25 -6.18
CA ASP A 135 19.07 -11.56 -4.99
C ASP A 135 18.48 -10.14 -5.28
N ARG A 136 17.91 -9.94 -6.47
CA ARG A 136 17.35 -8.64 -6.88
C ARG A 136 16.10 -8.29 -6.08
N LEU A 137 15.15 -9.21 -6.00
CA LEU A 137 13.93 -9.03 -5.21
C LEU A 137 14.24 -8.98 -3.71
N GLY A 138 15.14 -9.84 -3.25
CA GLY A 138 15.62 -9.82 -1.87
C GLY A 138 16.28 -8.48 -1.51
N ARG A 139 17.08 -7.93 -2.40
CA ARG A 139 17.69 -6.61 -2.21
C ARG A 139 16.65 -5.48 -2.22
N LEU A 140 15.67 -5.50 -3.14
CA LEU A 140 14.57 -4.53 -3.14
C LEU A 140 13.78 -4.60 -1.83
N ARG A 141 13.44 -5.80 -1.36
CA ARG A 141 12.78 -6.03 -0.07
C ARG A 141 13.56 -5.38 1.08
N ARG A 142 14.87 -5.62 1.18
CA ARG A 142 15.70 -5.01 2.23
C ARG A 142 15.81 -3.50 2.13
N LEU A 143 15.88 -2.94 0.91
CA LEU A 143 15.96 -1.48 0.70
C LEU A 143 14.63 -0.78 1.02
N THR A 144 13.50 -1.46 0.83
CA THR A 144 12.16 -0.91 1.05
C THR A 144 11.50 -1.44 2.33
N ALA A 145 12.25 -2.02 3.25
CA ALA A 145 11.72 -2.47 4.53
C ALA A 145 11.15 -1.30 5.36
N ALA A 146 10.11 -1.56 6.13
CA ALA A 146 9.35 -0.51 6.84
C ALA A 146 10.21 0.36 7.76
N GLU A 147 11.20 -0.25 8.42
CA GLU A 147 12.17 0.44 9.27
C GLU A 147 13.15 1.36 8.52
N LYS A 148 13.18 1.28 7.19
CA LYS A 148 13.97 2.16 6.32
C LYS A 148 13.20 3.39 5.88
N MET A 149 11.86 3.35 5.93
CA MET A 149 11.05 4.50 5.56
C MET A 149 11.22 5.62 6.60
N PRO A 150 11.63 6.83 6.19
CA PRO A 150 11.76 7.95 7.12
C PRO A 150 10.43 8.28 7.79
N ASP A 151 10.48 8.62 9.07
CA ASP A 151 9.32 8.88 9.93
C ASP A 151 8.34 9.91 9.33
N ILE A 152 8.86 10.90 8.63
CA ILE A 152 8.06 11.94 7.97
C ILE A 152 7.05 11.37 6.94
N PHE A 153 7.36 10.26 6.26
CA PHE A 153 6.44 9.64 5.31
C PHE A 153 5.31 8.93 6.04
N TRP A 154 5.62 8.27 7.16
CA TRP A 154 4.60 7.68 8.04
C TRP A 154 3.67 8.76 8.58
N LYS A 155 4.22 9.82 9.15
CA LYS A 155 3.45 10.94 9.68
C LYS A 155 2.52 11.55 8.64
N LYS A 156 3.02 11.82 7.43
CA LYS A 156 2.18 12.34 6.36
C LYS A 156 1.07 11.38 5.97
N ALA A 157 1.36 10.09 5.83
CA ALA A 157 0.35 9.11 5.47
C ALA A 157 -0.74 9.00 6.53
N ILE A 158 -0.35 8.93 7.81
CA ILE A 158 -1.27 8.93 8.96
C ILE A 158 -2.15 10.18 8.93
N TYR A 159 -1.54 11.36 8.81
CA TYR A 159 -2.26 12.62 8.77
C TYR A 159 -3.27 12.68 7.61
N ASN A 160 -2.88 12.25 6.40
CA ASN A 160 -3.78 12.23 5.26
C ASN A 160 -5.01 11.33 5.50
N LYS A 161 -4.84 10.18 6.17
CA LYS A 161 -5.95 9.29 6.53
C LYS A 161 -6.83 9.85 7.62
N LEU A 162 -6.24 10.49 8.63
CA LEU A 162 -7.00 11.20 9.67
C LEU A 162 -7.82 12.32 9.05
N LYS A 163 -7.22 13.12 8.17
CA LYS A 163 -7.91 14.17 7.43
C LYS A 163 -9.06 13.63 6.59
N ASP A 164 -8.82 12.58 5.82
CA ASP A 164 -9.84 11.96 4.97
C ASP A 164 -11.02 11.45 5.79
N PHE A 165 -10.77 10.84 6.96
CA PHE A 165 -11.83 10.43 7.88
C PHE A 165 -12.67 11.63 8.37
N VAL A 166 -12.03 12.75 8.70
CA VAL A 166 -12.73 13.96 9.17
C VAL A 166 -13.57 14.58 8.06
N GLU A 167 -13.02 14.71 6.86
CA GLU A 167 -13.68 15.37 5.73
C GLU A 167 -14.78 14.51 5.10
N ASN A 168 -14.51 13.22 4.89
CA ASN A 168 -15.34 12.31 4.12
C ASN A 168 -16.01 11.21 4.95
N GLY A 169 -15.69 11.12 6.26
CA GLY A 169 -16.18 10.09 7.16
C GLY A 169 -17.56 10.39 7.75
N VAL A 170 -17.66 10.31 9.09
CA VAL A 170 -18.93 10.32 9.83
C VAL A 170 -19.86 11.46 9.42
N ARG A 171 -19.34 12.69 9.37
CA ARG A 171 -20.15 13.88 9.02
C ARG A 171 -20.73 13.82 7.61
N ALA A 172 -19.91 13.45 6.62
CA ALA A 172 -20.36 13.35 5.24
C ALA A 172 -21.40 12.26 5.05
N ILE A 173 -21.20 11.10 5.70
CA ILE A 173 -22.18 10.00 5.73
C ILE A 173 -23.47 10.46 6.36
N GLN A 174 -23.42 11.11 7.52
CA GLN A 174 -24.62 11.61 8.24
C GLN A 174 -25.42 12.60 7.39
N ILE A 175 -24.75 13.53 6.67
CA ILE A 175 -25.41 14.44 5.75
C ILE A 175 -26.13 13.68 4.63
N SER A 176 -25.49 12.67 4.06
CA SER A 176 -26.09 11.84 3.01
C SER A 176 -27.28 11.04 3.50
N VAL A 177 -27.21 10.46 4.71
CA VAL A 177 -28.30 9.75 5.35
C VAL A 177 -29.49 10.67 5.63
N ASN A 178 -29.25 11.86 6.20
CA ASN A 178 -30.29 12.85 6.50
C ASN A 178 -30.99 13.37 5.24
N ARG A 179 -30.31 13.35 4.10
CA ARG A 179 -30.88 13.71 2.79
C ARG A 179 -31.48 12.52 2.03
N HIS A 180 -31.57 11.34 2.65
CA HIS A 180 -32.05 10.09 2.05
C HIS A 180 -31.24 9.64 0.81
N LEU A 181 -29.96 10.07 0.70
CA LEU A 181 -29.03 9.69 -0.37
C LEU A 181 -28.29 8.41 0.00
N PHE A 182 -29.01 7.32 0.20
CA PHE A 182 -28.45 6.07 0.77
C PHE A 182 -27.37 5.42 -0.10
N SER A 183 -27.44 5.54 -1.42
CA SER A 183 -26.37 5.04 -2.30
C SER A 183 -25.06 5.79 -2.05
N THR A 184 -25.13 7.12 -1.94
CA THR A 184 -23.96 7.97 -1.61
C THR A 184 -23.44 7.65 -0.22
N ALA A 185 -24.33 7.50 0.78
CA ALA A 185 -23.96 7.14 2.13
C ALA A 185 -23.22 5.79 2.18
N ASN A 186 -23.67 4.77 1.42
CA ASN A 186 -22.99 3.47 1.35
C ASN A 186 -21.59 3.55 0.68
N ILE A 187 -21.41 4.36 -0.36
CA ILE A 187 -20.11 4.58 -1.01
C ILE A 187 -19.15 5.25 -0.02
N GLN A 188 -19.60 6.35 0.63
CA GLN A 188 -18.81 7.05 1.64
C GLN A 188 -18.46 6.15 2.82
N PHE A 189 -19.40 5.34 3.30
CA PHE A 189 -19.19 4.38 4.36
C PHE A 189 -18.12 3.35 4.00
N GLY A 190 -18.18 2.75 2.81
CA GLY A 190 -17.19 1.79 2.35
C GLY A 190 -15.79 2.40 2.28
N HIS A 191 -15.69 3.63 1.75
CA HIS A 191 -14.43 4.38 1.71
C HIS A 191 -13.90 4.68 3.12
N THR A 192 -14.77 5.13 4.04
CA THR A 192 -14.39 5.41 5.43
C THR A 192 -13.88 4.18 6.16
N VAL A 193 -14.53 3.03 5.97
CA VAL A 193 -14.08 1.75 6.54
C VAL A 193 -12.70 1.38 6.00
N GLN A 194 -12.47 1.52 4.70
CA GLN A 194 -11.15 1.29 4.10
C GLN A 194 -10.10 2.23 4.69
N THR A 195 -10.39 3.53 4.78
CA THR A 195 -9.50 4.55 5.39
C THR A 195 -9.11 4.17 6.81
N LEU A 196 -10.04 3.70 7.63
CA LEU A 196 -9.76 3.26 9.00
C LEU A 196 -8.92 1.98 9.05
N TYR A 197 -9.15 1.00 8.18
CA TYR A 197 -8.26 -0.16 8.07
C TYR A 197 -6.83 0.26 7.74
N GLU A 198 -6.64 1.05 6.70
CA GLU A 198 -5.34 1.53 6.26
C GLU A 198 -4.63 2.36 7.34
N LEU A 199 -5.38 3.23 8.05
CA LEU A 199 -4.87 4.00 9.19
C LEU A 199 -4.29 3.09 10.28
N GLY A 200 -4.96 1.97 10.59
CA GLY A 200 -4.47 1.01 11.58
C GLY A 200 -3.07 0.45 11.24
N PHE A 201 -2.80 0.15 9.97
CA PHE A 201 -1.46 -0.25 9.54
C PHE A 201 -0.45 0.88 9.70
N LEU A 202 -0.80 2.08 9.24
CA LEU A 202 0.10 3.23 9.23
C LEU A 202 0.56 3.62 10.65
N ILE A 203 -0.36 3.64 11.62
CA ILE A 203 -0.01 3.96 13.01
C ILE A 203 0.85 2.88 13.67
N CYS A 204 0.85 1.66 13.12
CA CYS A 204 1.76 0.58 13.50
C CYS A 204 3.07 0.59 12.69
N HIS A 205 3.30 1.56 11.81
CA HIS A 205 4.41 1.62 10.86
C HIS A 205 4.53 0.33 10.03
N GLN A 206 3.37 -0.16 9.52
CA GLN A 206 3.30 -1.32 8.65
C GLN A 206 2.65 -0.95 7.32
N TYR A 207 3.07 -1.62 6.25
CA TYR A 207 2.45 -1.49 4.95
C TYR A 207 1.13 -2.26 4.94
N TYR A 208 0.16 -1.80 4.14
CA TYR A 208 -1.12 -2.46 4.00
C TYR A 208 -1.30 -3.10 2.62
N PRO A 209 -2.03 -4.22 2.54
CA PRO A 209 -2.28 -4.92 1.29
C PRO A 209 -3.39 -4.25 0.47
N TYR A 210 -3.61 -4.78 -0.74
CA TYR A 210 -4.82 -4.51 -1.50
C TYR A 210 -6.09 -4.84 -0.71
N LEU A 211 -7.17 -4.14 -1.04
CA LEU A 211 -8.47 -4.18 -0.34
C LEU A 211 -8.94 -5.59 0.03
N LYS A 212 -8.84 -6.57 -0.89
CA LYS A 212 -9.29 -7.96 -0.67
C LYS A 212 -8.60 -8.66 0.51
N HIS A 213 -7.42 -8.21 0.92
CA HIS A 213 -6.63 -8.81 1.99
C HIS A 213 -6.55 -7.95 3.27
N LEU A 214 -7.13 -6.72 3.24
CA LEU A 214 -7.02 -5.77 4.36
C LEU A 214 -7.46 -6.39 5.70
N ARG A 215 -8.67 -6.99 5.74
CA ARG A 215 -9.20 -7.55 6.98
C ARG A 215 -8.32 -8.67 7.55
N TRP A 216 -7.83 -9.57 6.68
CA TRP A 216 -6.94 -10.65 7.11
C TRP A 216 -5.64 -10.11 7.69
N ALA A 217 -4.97 -9.23 6.95
CA ALA A 217 -3.70 -8.67 7.36
C ALA A 217 -3.85 -7.79 8.62
N PHE A 218 -4.97 -7.07 8.77
CA PHE A 218 -5.27 -6.25 9.95
C PHE A 218 -5.29 -7.07 11.24
N GLY A 219 -5.80 -8.30 11.20
CA GLY A 219 -5.78 -9.21 12.36
C GLY A 219 -4.38 -9.63 12.81
N ARG A 220 -3.33 -9.31 12.04
CA ARG A 220 -1.92 -9.58 12.36
C ARG A 220 -1.18 -8.37 12.96
N LEU A 221 -1.85 -7.22 13.03
CA LEU A 221 -1.29 -6.02 13.66
C LEU A 221 -1.10 -6.23 15.16
N PRO A 222 -0.21 -5.47 15.79
CA PRO A 222 -0.04 -5.50 17.25
C PRO A 222 -1.32 -5.11 17.99
N GLU A 223 -1.52 -5.68 19.18
CA GLU A 223 -2.54 -5.19 20.10
C GLU A 223 -2.21 -3.77 20.60
N PRO A 224 -3.24 -2.93 20.86
CA PRO A 224 -4.68 -3.23 20.80
C PRO A 224 -5.32 -3.04 19.42
N ILE A 225 -4.55 -2.72 18.37
CA ILE A 225 -5.10 -2.35 17.06
C ILE A 225 -5.79 -3.54 16.40
N SER A 226 -5.20 -4.74 16.46
CA SER A 226 -5.80 -5.96 15.88
C SER A 226 -7.16 -6.32 16.49
N GLU A 227 -7.42 -5.94 17.76
CA GLU A 227 -8.70 -6.18 18.44
C GLU A 227 -9.87 -5.43 17.81
N LEU A 228 -9.59 -4.31 17.12
CA LEU A 228 -10.59 -3.52 16.40
C LEU A 228 -11.24 -4.31 15.24
N ASN A 229 -10.65 -5.43 14.81
CA ASN A 229 -11.29 -6.30 13.81
C ASN A 229 -12.71 -6.71 14.21
N ALA A 230 -12.95 -6.96 15.50
CA ALA A 230 -14.30 -7.30 15.99
C ALA A 230 -15.30 -6.15 15.77
N TYR A 231 -14.86 -4.92 15.94
CA TYR A 231 -15.69 -3.74 15.65
C TYR A 231 -15.99 -3.59 14.16
N PHE A 232 -15.01 -3.84 13.29
CA PHE A 232 -15.22 -3.83 11.83
C PHE A 232 -16.19 -4.93 11.39
N ASP A 233 -16.15 -6.11 11.99
CA ASP A 233 -17.10 -7.19 11.71
C ASP A 233 -18.53 -6.80 12.13
N MET A 234 -18.70 -6.24 13.33
CA MET A 234 -19.99 -5.73 13.80
C MET A 234 -20.51 -4.57 12.94
N LEU A 235 -19.62 -3.67 12.54
CA LEU A 235 -19.91 -2.53 11.67
C LEU A 235 -20.46 -2.98 10.31
N SER A 236 -19.90 -4.05 9.76
CA SER A 236 -20.32 -4.65 8.50
C SER A 236 -21.65 -5.38 8.62
N ALA A 237 -21.94 -5.95 9.79
CA ALA A 237 -23.16 -6.73 10.05
C ALA A 237 -24.40 -5.88 10.32
N THR A 238 -24.25 -4.61 10.71
CA THR A 238 -25.41 -3.74 11.01
C THR A 238 -25.86 -2.93 9.79
N SER A 239 -27.19 -2.76 9.62
CA SER A 239 -27.78 -1.83 8.65
C SER A 239 -28.24 -0.50 9.28
N ASP A 240 -28.18 -0.39 10.59
CA ASP A 240 -28.58 0.80 11.36
C ASP A 240 -27.50 1.90 11.23
N TRP A 241 -27.85 2.98 10.59
CA TRP A 241 -26.92 4.11 10.36
C TRP A 241 -26.45 4.77 11.65
N CYS A 242 -27.30 4.92 12.66
CA CYS A 242 -26.87 5.49 13.94
C CYS A 242 -25.79 4.63 14.59
N LYS A 243 -25.98 3.30 14.60
CA LYS A 243 -24.98 2.37 15.12
C LYS A 243 -23.70 2.40 14.30
N ARG A 244 -23.79 2.42 12.96
CA ARG A 244 -22.61 2.53 12.07
C ARG A 244 -21.79 3.75 12.41
N LEU A 245 -22.42 4.92 12.51
CA LEU A 245 -21.72 6.18 12.80
C LEU A 245 -21.04 6.15 14.18
N THR A 246 -21.75 5.72 15.22
CA THR A 246 -21.16 5.57 16.57
C THR A 246 -19.96 4.62 16.58
N MET A 247 -20.05 3.50 15.85
CA MET A 247 -18.93 2.54 15.80
C MET A 247 -17.72 3.10 15.04
N LEU A 248 -17.92 3.85 13.94
CA LEU A 248 -16.85 4.55 13.23
C LEU A 248 -16.11 5.54 14.15
N GLU A 249 -16.88 6.32 14.94
CA GLU A 249 -16.32 7.23 15.94
C GLU A 249 -15.54 6.48 17.03
N THR A 250 -16.06 5.34 17.50
CA THR A 250 -15.39 4.51 18.51
C THR A 250 -14.03 3.99 18.00
N ILE A 251 -13.97 3.51 16.76
CA ILE A 251 -12.71 3.06 16.15
C ILE A 251 -11.73 4.23 16.00
N TYR A 252 -12.23 5.37 15.55
CA TYR A 252 -11.39 6.57 15.40
C TYR A 252 -10.80 7.06 16.72
N GLU A 253 -11.59 7.10 17.79
CA GLU A 253 -11.11 7.49 19.14
C GLU A 253 -10.09 6.48 19.68
N ALA A 254 -10.23 5.19 19.40
CA ALA A 254 -9.22 4.19 19.75
C ALA A 254 -7.89 4.47 19.02
N TYR A 255 -7.93 4.83 17.73
CA TYR A 255 -6.73 5.22 16.99
C TYR A 255 -6.10 6.50 17.55
N LYS A 256 -6.91 7.50 17.83
CA LYS A 256 -6.45 8.75 18.43
C LYS A 256 -5.73 8.49 19.76
N THR A 257 -6.33 7.69 20.63
CA THR A 257 -5.72 7.26 21.90
C THR A 257 -4.38 6.56 21.68
N PHE A 258 -4.30 5.67 20.68
CA PHE A 258 -3.04 4.99 20.36
C PHE A 258 -1.97 5.96 19.86
N VAL A 259 -2.32 6.86 18.95
CA VAL A 259 -1.40 7.89 18.40
C VAL A 259 -0.83 8.76 19.51
N VAL A 260 -1.67 9.21 20.46
CA VAL A 260 -1.26 9.98 21.64
C VAL A 260 -0.33 9.16 22.53
N SER A 261 -0.71 7.91 22.84
CA SER A 261 0.07 7.03 23.72
C SER A 261 1.47 6.72 23.19
N LYS A 262 1.63 6.71 21.87
CA LYS A 262 2.90 6.47 21.16
C LYS A 262 3.65 7.74 20.81
N SER A 263 3.10 8.91 21.15
CA SER A 263 3.68 10.23 20.80
C SER A 263 4.06 10.34 19.31
N ILE A 264 3.20 9.82 18.43
CA ILE A 264 3.47 9.84 16.97
C ILE A 264 3.54 11.28 16.46
N PHE A 265 2.72 12.17 17.03
CA PHE A 265 2.73 13.61 16.77
C PHE A 265 2.88 14.39 18.07
N PRO A 266 4.09 14.45 18.65
CA PRO A 266 4.30 15.11 19.93
C PRO A 266 4.01 16.62 19.87
N GLU A 267 4.05 17.22 18.69
CA GLU A 267 3.74 18.63 18.42
C GLU A 267 2.24 18.94 18.35
N MET A 268 1.38 17.92 18.31
CA MET A 268 -0.07 18.10 18.17
C MET A 268 -0.78 17.79 19.50
N ASP A 269 -1.59 18.72 19.96
CA ASP A 269 -2.49 18.50 21.08
C ASP A 269 -3.76 17.79 20.59
N PHE A 270 -3.69 16.45 20.52
CA PHE A 270 -4.80 15.63 20.05
C PHE A 270 -6.03 15.66 20.96
N ASP A 271 -5.90 16.06 22.22
CA ASP A 271 -7.05 16.23 23.13
C ASP A 271 -7.87 17.47 22.80
N ARG A 272 -7.26 18.44 22.10
CA ARG A 272 -7.93 19.64 21.59
C ARG A 272 -8.37 19.49 20.13
N ILE A 273 -7.99 18.43 19.43
CA ILE A 273 -8.39 18.20 18.05
C ILE A 273 -9.81 17.64 18.05
N ASP A 274 -10.78 18.53 18.16
CA ASP A 274 -12.10 18.30 17.63
C ASP A 274 -12.01 18.06 16.10
N LEU A 275 -12.93 17.26 15.57
CA LEU A 275 -13.11 17.05 14.12
C LEU A 275 -13.12 18.38 13.33
N HIS A 276 -13.50 19.47 14.00
CA HIS A 276 -13.48 20.83 13.45
C HIS A 276 -12.07 21.46 13.46
N ASP A 277 -11.26 21.17 14.47
CA ASP A 277 -9.91 21.73 14.60
C ASP A 277 -8.89 21.04 13.67
N MET A 278 -9.06 19.77 13.33
CA MET A 278 -8.27 19.15 12.27
C MET A 278 -8.47 19.85 10.92
N ARG A 279 -9.65 20.41 10.67
CA ARG A 279 -9.88 21.26 9.49
C ARG A 279 -9.07 22.54 9.54
N ILE A 280 -8.92 23.14 10.71
CA ILE A 280 -8.11 24.34 10.93
C ILE A 280 -6.61 24.02 10.78
N HIS A 281 -6.15 22.87 11.26
CA HIS A 281 -4.75 22.45 11.08
C HIS A 281 -4.44 22.00 9.64
N THR A 282 -5.41 21.52 8.86
CA THR A 282 -5.26 21.35 7.42
C THR A 282 -5.16 22.69 6.70
N ASP A 283 -5.90 23.66 7.18
CA ASP A 283 -5.81 25.03 6.68
C ASP A 283 -4.47 25.67 7.12
N LEU A 284 -3.89 25.28 8.23
CA LEU A 284 -2.55 25.69 8.70
C LEU A 284 -1.41 24.99 7.94
N GLY A 285 -1.57 23.73 7.51
CA GLY A 285 -0.65 23.09 6.56
C GLY A 285 -0.72 23.76 5.17
N HIS A 286 -1.89 24.30 4.83
CA HIS A 286 -2.05 25.24 3.74
C HIS A 286 -1.67 26.69 4.09
N ALA A 287 -1.56 27.06 5.37
CA ALA A 287 -1.25 28.43 5.78
C ALA A 287 0.21 28.80 5.47
N GLY A 288 1.14 27.85 5.49
CA GLY A 288 2.48 28.05 4.91
C GLY A 288 2.38 28.39 3.42
N TRP A 289 1.53 27.67 2.70
CA TRP A 289 1.21 27.90 1.30
C TRP A 289 0.54 29.28 1.10
N PHE A 290 -0.48 29.61 1.89
CA PHE A 290 -1.18 30.91 1.80
C PHE A 290 -0.28 32.06 2.21
N LYS A 291 0.56 31.91 3.25
CA LYS A 291 1.58 32.93 3.60
C LYS A 291 2.62 33.11 2.50
N ALA A 292 3.02 32.00 1.82
CA ALA A 292 3.89 32.11 0.65
C ALA A 292 3.19 32.81 -0.53
N TRP A 293 1.87 32.60 -0.69
CA TRP A 293 1.06 33.27 -1.73
C TRP A 293 0.79 34.74 -1.43
N GLU A 294 0.65 35.12 -0.18
CA GLU A 294 0.53 36.53 0.26
C GLU A 294 1.86 37.28 0.15
N ASN A 295 2.99 36.56 0.06
CA ASN A 295 4.30 37.15 -0.17
C ASN A 295 4.43 37.52 -1.68
N PRO A 296 4.75 38.79 -2.02
CA PRO A 296 5.00 39.21 -3.40
C PRO A 296 6.07 38.35 -4.12
N ASP A 297 7.01 37.75 -3.37
CA ASP A 297 8.03 36.81 -3.87
C ASP A 297 7.72 35.35 -3.55
N TRP A 298 6.47 34.92 -3.70
CA TRP A 298 6.09 33.53 -3.43
C TRP A 298 6.88 32.51 -4.25
N ARG A 299 7.29 32.87 -5.49
CA ARG A 299 8.08 31.97 -6.35
C ARG A 299 9.49 31.76 -5.82
N GLY A 300 10.12 32.83 -5.31
CA GLY A 300 11.42 32.73 -4.65
C GLY A 300 11.35 31.88 -3.39
N SER A 301 10.32 32.09 -2.57
CA SER A 301 10.07 31.27 -1.36
C SER A 301 9.85 29.80 -1.68
N LEU A 302 9.07 29.48 -2.72
CA LEU A 302 8.85 28.09 -3.16
C LEU A 302 10.15 27.44 -3.70
N ASN A 303 10.97 28.18 -4.43
CA ASN A 303 12.24 27.69 -4.93
C ASN A 303 13.21 27.41 -3.79
N ALA A 304 13.29 28.29 -2.79
CA ALA A 304 14.11 28.06 -1.59
C ALA A 304 13.67 26.80 -0.83
N LEU A 305 12.37 26.58 -0.69
CA LEU A 305 11.81 25.33 -0.08
C LEU A 305 12.19 24.09 -0.89
N LYS A 306 12.12 24.15 -2.22
CA LYS A 306 12.53 23.05 -3.11
C LYS A 306 14.03 22.76 -3.01
N GLU A 307 14.86 23.79 -3.00
CA GLU A 307 16.31 23.64 -2.84
C GLU A 307 16.66 23.00 -1.51
N LYS A 308 16.04 23.45 -0.43
CA LYS A 308 16.22 22.88 0.91
C LYS A 308 15.75 21.42 0.97
N THR A 309 14.63 21.12 0.31
CA THR A 309 14.11 19.74 0.19
C THR A 309 15.15 18.82 -0.46
N VAL A 310 15.80 19.28 -1.53
CA VAL A 310 16.87 18.54 -2.21
C VAL A 310 18.11 18.37 -1.31
N GLN A 311 18.49 19.41 -0.56
CA GLN A 311 19.60 19.34 0.41
C GLN A 311 19.37 18.31 1.51
N LEU A 312 18.10 18.09 1.88
CA LEU A 312 17.68 17.07 2.85
C LEU A 312 17.53 15.66 2.22
N GLY A 313 17.87 15.49 0.94
CA GLY A 313 17.81 14.20 0.23
C GLY A 313 16.45 13.81 -0.31
N TYR A 314 15.49 14.73 -0.36
CA TYR A 314 14.15 14.49 -0.89
C TYR A 314 13.98 15.04 -2.31
N ALA A 315 12.97 14.56 -3.04
CA ALA A 315 12.64 15.09 -4.36
C ALA A 315 12.09 16.54 -4.26
N PRO A 316 12.37 17.45 -5.23
CA PRO A 316 11.94 18.84 -5.17
C PRO A 316 10.44 19.08 -5.03
N ASP A 317 9.62 18.14 -5.55
CA ASP A 317 8.17 18.16 -5.45
C ASP A 317 7.65 17.83 -4.03
N MET A 318 8.55 17.42 -3.15
CA MET A 318 8.28 17.17 -1.72
C MET A 318 8.59 18.38 -0.83
N TRP A 319 8.66 19.60 -1.39
CA TRP A 319 8.93 20.87 -0.66
C TRP A 319 8.03 21.11 0.55
N TRP A 320 6.80 20.58 0.52
CA TRP A 320 5.84 20.62 1.63
C TRP A 320 6.36 19.97 2.91
N ILE A 321 7.34 19.05 2.84
CA ILE A 321 7.99 18.43 4.00
C ILE A 321 8.73 19.49 4.82
N VAL A 322 9.47 20.37 4.14
CA VAL A 322 10.25 21.44 4.80
C VAL A 322 9.33 22.49 5.41
N ASP A 323 8.25 22.83 4.70
CA ASP A 323 7.28 23.81 5.14
C ASP A 323 6.51 23.33 6.38
N TRP A 324 6.04 22.08 6.33
CA TRP A 324 5.23 21.48 7.39
C TRP A 324 5.96 21.29 8.72
N TYR A 325 7.18 20.81 8.66
CA TYR A 325 7.92 20.42 9.86
C TYR A 325 8.91 21.49 10.34
N ASN A 326 8.85 22.73 9.78
CA ASN A 326 9.82 23.78 10.11
C ASN A 326 11.26 23.24 10.18
N LEU A 327 11.62 22.36 9.25
CA LEU A 327 12.98 21.86 9.11
C LEU A 327 13.88 23.00 8.58
N GLY A 328 13.83 24.13 9.33
CA GLY A 328 14.47 25.38 9.07
C GLY A 328 15.92 25.42 9.54
#